data_63751850d85a8cd2eb4e3262839a6d60
#
_entry.id   63751850d85a8cd2eb4e3262839a6d60
#
_cell.length_a   1.000
_cell.length_b   1.000
_cell.length_c   1.000
_cell.angle_alpha   90.00
_cell.angle_beta   90.00
_cell.angle_gamma   90.00
#
_symmetry.space_group_name_H-M   'P 1'
#
loop_
_entity.id
_entity.type
_entity.pdbx_description
1 polymer ?
#
loop_
_entity_poly.entity_id
_entity_poly.type
_entity_poly.pdbx_seq_one_letter_code
_entity_poly.pdbx_strand_id
1 'polypeptide(L)'
;EAELSANVIDLCPVGALTETDRTWDVVEAIANPRKTVVVQTAPATRVAIGEEFGMKIGTPVKEVEGKMYRALKLLGFDNITDVNWAADLTVMEEGTELIDRLQNGGKLPMFTSCCPSWVRYTELFRPEYIEHLSSVKSPHMMQGSLIKHYYAPKYLKKSPKEVFVVSVMPCTSKKYEIERPEMESDGVRDVDAVLTIRELAKMIKRKGIKFNDLEDYVPESPLAKFTGAGTIFGASGGVMEAALRTVSHKLDGGPLEKIEYKFTKGTPENYAKGVIKEATVTIAGHKLNIAVVNGGTAIK
;
A
#
# COMPACT_ATOMS: atom_id res chain seq x y z
N GLU A 1 -0.40 21.82 9.17
CA GLU A 1 0.13 22.48 8.02
C GLU A 1 0.61 21.51 6.96
N ALA A 2 1.05 20.30 7.30
CA ALA A 2 1.33 19.26 6.31
C ALA A 2 0.07 18.86 5.49
N GLU A 3 -1.11 19.01 6.04
CA GLU A 3 -2.38 18.71 5.37
C GLU A 3 -2.66 19.61 4.16
N LEU A 4 -2.06 20.78 4.10
CA LEU A 4 -2.28 21.78 3.05
C LEU A 4 -1.10 21.88 2.07
N SER A 5 -0.07 21.03 2.18
CA SER A 5 1.15 21.13 1.36
C SER A 5 0.85 20.99 -0.14
N ALA A 6 -0.12 20.16 -0.52
CA ALA A 6 -0.52 20.01 -1.92
C ALA A 6 -1.02 21.32 -2.53
N ASN A 7 -1.68 22.18 -1.76
CA ASN A 7 -2.16 23.48 -2.24
C ASN A 7 -1.01 24.40 -2.67
N VAL A 8 0.18 24.26 -2.08
CA VAL A 8 1.36 25.07 -2.46
C VAL A 8 1.79 24.73 -3.90
N ILE A 9 1.70 23.47 -4.30
CA ILE A 9 1.98 23.03 -5.66
C ILE A 9 0.91 23.56 -6.62
N ASP A 10 -0.36 23.39 -6.26
CA ASP A 10 -1.50 23.80 -7.09
C ASP A 10 -1.57 25.33 -7.28
N LEU A 11 -1.11 26.11 -6.29
CA LEU A 11 -1.11 27.57 -6.34
C LEU A 11 0.12 28.14 -7.06
N CYS A 12 1.09 27.33 -7.48
CA CYS A 12 2.27 27.82 -8.19
C CYS A 12 1.89 28.21 -9.64
N PRO A 13 1.82 29.52 -9.98
CA PRO A 13 1.27 29.97 -11.27
C PRO A 13 2.20 29.68 -12.45
N VAL A 14 3.44 29.36 -12.20
CA VAL A 14 4.48 29.14 -13.22
C VAL A 14 4.95 27.70 -13.30
N GLY A 15 4.33 26.78 -12.53
CA GLY A 15 4.71 25.37 -12.52
C GLY A 15 6.14 25.09 -12.04
N ALA A 16 6.72 26.00 -11.23
CA ALA A 16 8.06 25.82 -10.66
C ALA A 16 8.09 24.73 -9.57
N LEU A 17 6.94 24.45 -8.97
CA LEU A 17 6.76 23.38 -8.00
C LEU A 17 5.98 22.25 -8.65
N THR A 18 6.56 21.07 -8.68
CA THR A 18 5.95 19.86 -9.25
C THR A 18 6.18 18.66 -8.35
N GLU A 19 5.36 17.65 -8.49
CA GLU A 19 5.62 16.34 -7.90
C GLU A 19 6.89 15.71 -8.52
N THR A 20 7.63 14.95 -7.72
CA THR A 20 8.74 14.16 -8.25
C THR A 20 8.22 13.13 -9.25
N ASP A 21 8.59 13.26 -10.52
CA ASP A 21 8.21 12.32 -11.59
C ASP A 21 9.30 11.26 -11.76
N ARG A 22 8.94 9.99 -11.58
CA ARG A 22 9.83 8.82 -11.74
C ARG A 22 9.54 8.03 -13.01
N THR A 23 8.73 8.55 -13.92
CA THR A 23 8.36 7.82 -15.15
C THR A 23 9.57 7.53 -16.03
N TRP A 24 10.54 8.45 -16.11
CA TRP A 24 11.75 8.27 -16.90
C TRP A 24 12.65 7.20 -16.31
N ASP A 25 12.86 7.15 -15.00
CA ASP A 25 13.65 6.10 -14.34
C ASP A 25 13.10 4.70 -14.69
N VAL A 26 11.77 4.58 -14.72
CA VAL A 26 11.08 3.33 -15.08
C VAL A 26 11.25 3.00 -16.56
N VAL A 27 11.12 4.00 -17.46
CA VAL A 27 11.34 3.80 -18.91
C VAL A 27 12.76 3.35 -19.19
N GLU A 28 13.76 3.97 -18.55
CA GLU A 28 15.16 3.59 -18.68
C GLU A 28 15.42 2.18 -18.16
N ALA A 29 14.81 1.83 -17.02
CA ALA A 29 14.93 0.48 -16.46
C ALA A 29 14.34 -0.59 -17.39
N ILE A 30 13.16 -0.34 -17.98
CA ILE A 30 12.53 -1.23 -18.95
C ILE A 30 13.37 -1.37 -20.23
N ALA A 31 14.00 -0.28 -20.68
CA ALA A 31 14.87 -0.30 -21.87
C ALA A 31 16.25 -0.98 -21.62
N ASN A 32 16.62 -1.19 -20.36
CA ASN A 32 17.93 -1.75 -20.02
C ASN A 32 17.89 -3.29 -20.01
N PRO A 33 18.54 -3.98 -20.98
CA PRO A 33 18.48 -5.44 -21.07
C PRO A 33 19.16 -6.18 -19.90
N ARG A 34 19.94 -5.46 -19.06
CA ARG A 34 20.56 -6.02 -17.86
C ARG A 34 19.68 -5.96 -16.62
N LYS A 35 18.51 -5.30 -16.71
CA LYS A 35 17.55 -5.21 -15.62
C LYS A 35 16.36 -6.11 -15.88
N THR A 36 15.84 -6.71 -14.82
CA THR A 36 14.52 -7.34 -14.78
C THR A 36 13.59 -6.41 -14.02
N VAL A 37 12.58 -5.88 -14.67
CA VAL A 37 11.69 -4.90 -14.07
C VAL A 37 10.43 -5.56 -13.56
N VAL A 38 10.25 -5.52 -12.24
CA VAL A 38 9.08 -6.09 -11.55
C VAL A 38 8.17 -4.96 -11.09
N VAL A 39 6.92 -5.00 -11.47
CA VAL A 39 5.91 -4.04 -10.99
C VAL A 39 4.99 -4.68 -9.96
N GLN A 40 4.67 -3.91 -8.92
CA GLN A 40 3.66 -4.25 -7.92
C GLN A 40 2.58 -3.17 -7.86
N THR A 41 1.32 -3.57 -7.87
CA THR A 41 0.18 -2.64 -7.92
C THR A 41 -0.58 -2.60 -6.61
N ALA A 42 -0.84 -1.39 -6.10
CA ALA A 42 -1.71 -1.21 -4.94
C ALA A 42 -3.17 -1.56 -5.26
N PRO A 43 -3.97 -1.98 -4.25
CA PRO A 43 -5.39 -2.29 -4.44
C PRO A 43 -6.17 -1.17 -5.12
N ALA A 44 -5.91 0.10 -4.74
CA ALA A 44 -6.58 1.27 -5.28
C ALA A 44 -6.28 1.52 -6.78
N THR A 45 -5.17 1.00 -7.31
CA THR A 45 -4.79 1.20 -8.71
C THR A 45 -5.86 0.64 -9.65
N ARG A 46 -6.32 -0.60 -9.42
CA ARG A 46 -7.36 -1.25 -10.22
C ARG A 46 -8.74 -0.61 -10.07
N VAL A 47 -8.96 0.11 -8.96
CA VAL A 47 -10.22 0.83 -8.73
C VAL A 47 -10.29 2.12 -9.54
N ALA A 48 -9.17 2.86 -9.64
CA ALA A 48 -9.18 4.23 -10.15
C ALA A 48 -8.58 4.39 -11.56
N ILE A 49 -7.74 3.47 -12.03
CA ILE A 49 -7.04 3.67 -13.31
C ILE A 49 -7.98 3.75 -14.51
N GLY A 50 -9.12 3.06 -14.47
CA GLY A 50 -10.12 3.11 -15.54
C GLY A 50 -10.67 4.52 -15.78
N GLU A 51 -10.77 5.34 -14.76
CA GLU A 51 -11.25 6.72 -14.84
C GLU A 51 -10.31 7.60 -15.69
N GLU A 52 -9.00 7.34 -15.65
CA GLU A 52 -8.01 8.02 -16.48
C GLU A 52 -8.19 7.78 -18.00
N PHE A 53 -8.96 6.75 -18.35
CA PHE A 53 -9.29 6.37 -19.73
C PHE A 53 -10.78 6.56 -20.05
N GLY A 54 -11.49 7.36 -19.24
CA GLY A 54 -12.89 7.71 -19.43
C GLY A 54 -13.90 6.63 -19.05
N MET A 55 -13.49 5.60 -18.32
CA MET A 55 -14.44 4.66 -17.74
C MET A 55 -15.28 5.35 -16.66
N LYS A 56 -16.52 4.90 -16.50
CA LYS A 56 -17.43 5.47 -15.51
C LYS A 56 -16.92 5.24 -14.08
N ILE A 57 -17.04 6.25 -13.21
CA ILE A 57 -16.77 6.12 -11.79
C ILE A 57 -17.61 4.96 -11.21
N GLY A 58 -16.95 4.08 -10.46
CA GLY A 58 -17.59 2.88 -9.92
C GLY A 58 -17.68 1.71 -10.88
N THR A 59 -16.98 1.74 -12.03
CA THR A 59 -16.84 0.56 -12.89
C THR A 59 -16.31 -0.62 -12.06
N PRO A 60 -16.92 -1.82 -12.14
CA PRO A 60 -16.49 -2.98 -11.37
C PRO A 60 -15.01 -3.33 -11.62
N VAL A 61 -14.27 -3.61 -10.55
CA VAL A 61 -12.83 -3.95 -10.60
C VAL A 61 -12.53 -5.05 -11.62
N LYS A 62 -13.38 -6.06 -11.73
CA LYS A 62 -13.23 -7.16 -12.70
C LYS A 62 -13.17 -6.71 -14.18
N GLU A 63 -13.69 -5.52 -14.50
CA GLU A 63 -13.67 -4.96 -15.86
C GLU A 63 -12.42 -4.11 -16.13
N VAL A 64 -11.65 -3.80 -15.09
CA VAL A 64 -10.49 -2.89 -15.14
C VAL A 64 -9.18 -3.65 -14.89
N GLU A 65 -9.18 -4.57 -13.95
CA GLU A 65 -7.98 -5.23 -13.44
C GLU A 65 -7.20 -5.98 -14.53
N GLY A 66 -7.88 -6.82 -15.31
CA GLY A 66 -7.24 -7.58 -16.38
C GLY A 66 -6.65 -6.68 -17.47
N LYS A 67 -7.33 -5.58 -17.82
CA LYS A 67 -6.82 -4.55 -18.73
C LYS A 67 -5.61 -3.82 -18.18
N MET A 68 -5.62 -3.49 -16.88
CA MET A 68 -4.48 -2.90 -16.20
C MET A 68 -3.25 -3.80 -16.30
N TYR A 69 -3.39 -5.07 -15.98
CA TYR A 69 -2.28 -6.02 -16.08
C TYR A 69 -1.80 -6.21 -17.53
N ARG A 70 -2.70 -6.22 -18.49
CA ARG A 70 -2.34 -6.25 -19.93
C ARG A 70 -1.54 -5.00 -20.32
N ALA A 71 -1.98 -3.82 -19.88
CA ALA A 71 -1.28 -2.57 -20.16
C ALA A 71 0.15 -2.59 -19.55
N LEU A 72 0.33 -3.07 -18.33
CA LEU A 72 1.65 -3.23 -17.71
C LEU A 72 2.55 -4.16 -18.52
N LYS A 73 2.02 -5.29 -19.01
CA LYS A 73 2.75 -6.20 -19.89
C LYS A 73 3.18 -5.54 -21.18
N LEU A 74 2.30 -4.76 -21.82
CA LEU A 74 2.57 -4.02 -23.06
C LEU A 74 3.54 -2.85 -22.86
N LEU A 75 3.62 -2.27 -21.67
CA LEU A 75 4.63 -1.28 -21.33
C LEU A 75 6.03 -1.88 -21.29
N GLY A 76 6.16 -3.17 -21.01
CA GLY A 76 7.42 -3.90 -20.99
C GLY A 76 7.87 -4.37 -19.61
N PHE A 77 6.99 -4.38 -18.61
CA PHE A 77 7.31 -4.99 -17.32
C PHE A 77 7.47 -6.52 -17.47
N ASP A 78 8.54 -7.06 -16.94
CA ASP A 78 8.84 -8.50 -17.01
C ASP A 78 7.92 -9.32 -16.12
N ASN A 79 7.72 -8.87 -14.88
CA ASN A 79 6.88 -9.52 -13.91
C ASN A 79 5.89 -8.54 -13.29
N ILE A 80 4.67 -9.01 -13.10
CA ILE A 80 3.58 -8.23 -12.48
C ILE A 80 3.17 -8.94 -11.20
N THR A 81 3.13 -8.20 -10.10
CA THR A 81 2.78 -8.67 -8.77
C THR A 81 1.73 -7.77 -8.15
N ASP A 82 1.11 -8.19 -7.07
CA ASP A 82 0.03 -7.47 -6.40
C ASP A 82 0.36 -7.21 -4.93
N VAL A 83 0.22 -5.98 -4.49
CA VAL A 83 0.48 -5.60 -3.10
C VAL A 83 -0.52 -6.22 -2.12
N ASN A 84 -1.68 -6.70 -2.57
CA ASN A 84 -2.59 -7.47 -1.72
C ASN A 84 -1.94 -8.76 -1.20
N TRP A 85 -1.01 -9.37 -1.95
CA TRP A 85 -0.23 -10.49 -1.46
C TRP A 85 0.62 -10.09 -0.25
N ALA A 86 1.27 -8.93 -0.33
CA ALA A 86 2.05 -8.41 0.79
C ALA A 86 1.17 -7.86 1.92
N ALA A 87 -0.07 -7.45 1.61
CA ALA A 87 -1.04 -7.13 2.65
C ALA A 87 -1.39 -8.37 3.49
N ASP A 88 -1.51 -9.55 2.88
CA ASP A 88 -1.66 -10.80 3.63
C ASP A 88 -0.45 -11.06 4.55
N LEU A 89 0.77 -10.81 4.06
CA LEU A 89 1.98 -10.92 4.86
C LEU A 89 2.00 -9.88 6.01
N THR A 90 1.66 -8.63 5.73
CA THR A 90 1.58 -7.56 6.74
C THR A 90 0.60 -7.91 7.85
N VAL A 91 -0.56 -8.46 7.51
CA VAL A 91 -1.56 -8.92 8.48
C VAL A 91 -0.99 -10.00 9.41
N MET A 92 -0.17 -10.90 8.88
CA MET A 92 0.48 -11.94 9.68
C MET A 92 1.54 -11.36 10.62
N GLU A 93 2.36 -10.44 10.14
CA GLU A 93 3.43 -9.81 10.92
C GLU A 93 2.87 -8.86 11.99
N GLU A 94 1.98 -7.92 11.64
CA GLU A 94 1.34 -7.02 12.59
C GLU A 94 0.47 -7.78 13.61
N GLY A 95 -0.23 -8.83 13.17
CA GLY A 95 -0.97 -9.69 14.08
C GLY A 95 -0.06 -10.43 15.08
N THR A 96 1.11 -10.88 14.64
CA THR A 96 2.10 -11.50 15.51
C THR A 96 2.71 -10.49 16.50
N GLU A 97 3.01 -9.29 16.02
CA GLU A 97 3.48 -8.19 16.89
C GLU A 97 2.43 -7.81 17.94
N LEU A 98 1.14 -7.76 17.57
CA LEU A 98 0.06 -7.49 18.51
C LEU A 98 -0.01 -8.59 19.59
N ILE A 99 0.07 -9.86 19.20
CA ILE A 99 0.09 -10.99 20.17
C ILE A 99 1.27 -10.84 21.13
N ASP A 100 2.47 -10.56 20.60
CA ASP A 100 3.67 -10.37 21.43
C ASP A 100 3.49 -9.21 22.43
N ARG A 101 2.98 -8.06 21.98
CA ARG A 101 2.71 -6.91 22.86
C ARG A 101 1.68 -7.22 23.95
N LEU A 102 0.67 -8.02 23.66
CA LEU A 102 -0.35 -8.43 24.64
C LEU A 102 0.19 -9.43 25.67
N GLN A 103 1.02 -10.38 25.23
CA GLN A 103 1.54 -11.44 26.09
C GLN A 103 2.78 -11.03 26.89
N ASN A 104 3.66 -10.22 26.29
CA ASN A 104 4.96 -9.85 26.87
C ASN A 104 5.02 -8.40 27.39
N GLY A 105 3.91 -7.66 27.36
CA GLY A 105 3.82 -6.33 27.97
C GLY A 105 4.39 -5.19 27.12
N GLY A 106 4.18 -5.23 25.81
CA GLY A 106 4.57 -4.14 24.90
C GLY A 106 3.68 -2.89 24.99
N LYS A 107 4.09 -1.81 24.31
CA LYS A 107 3.36 -0.52 24.30
C LYS A 107 2.00 -0.66 23.60
N LEU A 108 0.96 -0.23 24.30
CA LEU A 108 -0.41 -0.12 23.79
C LEU A 108 -0.94 1.31 24.03
N PRO A 109 -1.83 1.83 23.17
CA PRO A 109 -2.35 1.20 21.93
C PRO A 109 -1.25 0.98 20.91
N MET A 110 -1.37 -0.07 20.10
CA MET A 110 -0.52 -0.29 18.94
C MET A 110 -1.12 0.45 17.73
N PHE A 111 -0.31 1.23 17.02
CA PHE A 111 -0.70 1.94 15.80
C PHE A 111 -0.12 1.25 14.57
N THR A 112 -0.94 1.03 13.55
CA THR A 112 -0.45 0.56 12.25
C THR A 112 0.49 1.60 11.61
N SER A 113 1.53 1.17 10.90
CA SER A 113 2.61 2.02 10.38
C SER A 113 2.72 2.04 8.85
N CYS A 114 1.76 1.45 8.14
CA CYS A 114 1.81 1.34 6.68
C CYS A 114 1.64 2.68 5.94
N CYS A 115 1.23 3.77 6.61
CA CYS A 115 1.09 5.10 6.04
C CYS A 115 2.33 5.97 6.33
N PRO A 116 3.18 6.29 5.35
CA PRO A 116 4.40 7.08 5.57
C PRO A 116 4.12 8.51 6.01
N SER A 117 2.99 9.10 5.64
CA SER A 117 2.58 10.42 6.13
C SER A 117 2.25 10.39 7.62
N TRP A 118 1.59 9.34 8.09
CA TRP A 118 1.31 9.13 9.50
C TRP A 118 2.59 8.92 10.30
N VAL A 119 3.48 8.05 9.84
CA VAL A 119 4.78 7.81 10.48
C VAL A 119 5.57 9.11 10.58
N ARG A 120 5.68 9.86 9.48
CA ARG A 120 6.40 11.13 9.45
C ARG A 120 5.75 12.19 10.36
N TYR A 121 4.43 12.24 10.40
CA TYR A 121 3.72 13.13 11.34
C TYR A 121 4.06 12.78 12.79
N THR A 122 4.06 11.50 13.13
CA THR A 122 4.42 11.04 14.48
C THR A 122 5.86 11.43 14.82
N GLU A 123 6.81 11.19 13.95
CA GLU A 123 8.21 11.57 14.16
C GLU A 123 8.41 13.06 14.43
N LEU A 124 7.68 13.91 13.70
CA LEU A 124 7.88 15.37 13.77
C LEU A 124 7.08 16.05 14.87
N PHE A 125 5.87 15.58 15.14
CA PHE A 125 4.91 16.31 15.97
C PHE A 125 4.44 15.55 17.20
N ARG A 126 4.67 14.22 17.23
CA ARG A 126 4.24 13.33 18.32
C ARG A 126 5.28 12.25 18.63
N PRO A 127 6.55 12.61 18.86
CA PRO A 127 7.62 11.63 19.07
C PRO A 127 7.36 10.68 20.24
N GLU A 128 6.52 11.09 21.21
CA GLU A 128 6.09 10.25 22.33
C GLU A 128 5.30 9.01 21.90
N TYR A 129 4.78 8.97 20.67
CA TYR A 129 4.04 7.83 20.13
C TYR A 129 4.85 6.92 19.20
N ILE A 130 6.14 7.18 18.99
CA ILE A 130 6.97 6.35 18.10
C ILE A 130 6.98 4.89 18.56
N GLU A 131 7.12 4.64 19.88
CA GLU A 131 7.10 3.30 20.45
C GLU A 131 5.75 2.57 20.30
N HIS A 132 4.69 3.30 19.99
CA HIS A 132 3.37 2.74 19.74
C HIS A 132 3.18 2.30 18.29
N LEU A 133 4.00 2.81 17.36
CA LEU A 133 3.93 2.38 15.96
C LEU A 133 4.31 0.90 15.82
N SER A 134 3.67 0.21 14.90
CA SER A 134 4.11 -1.11 14.47
C SER A 134 5.51 -1.01 13.85
N SER A 135 6.36 -1.98 14.12
CA SER A 135 7.71 -2.09 13.57
C SER A 135 7.71 -2.63 12.13
N VAL A 136 6.57 -3.07 11.64
CA VAL A 136 6.41 -3.73 10.34
C VAL A 136 6.48 -2.69 9.20
N LYS A 137 7.29 -2.96 8.18
CA LYS A 137 7.33 -2.15 6.95
C LYS A 137 5.96 -2.16 6.28
N SER A 138 5.67 -1.12 5.48
CA SER A 138 4.43 -1.10 4.70
C SER A 138 4.39 -2.24 3.67
N PRO A 139 3.18 -2.69 3.24
CA PRO A 139 3.06 -3.85 2.34
C PRO A 139 3.93 -3.77 1.08
N HIS A 140 3.98 -2.62 0.41
CA HIS A 140 4.81 -2.51 -0.80
C HIS A 140 6.31 -2.57 -0.53
N MET A 141 6.75 -2.10 0.65
CA MET A 141 8.15 -2.21 1.06
C MET A 141 8.50 -3.66 1.44
N MET A 142 7.62 -4.35 2.15
CA MET A 142 7.78 -5.78 2.45
C MET A 142 7.87 -6.60 1.17
N GLN A 143 6.97 -6.34 0.21
CA GLN A 143 6.99 -7.04 -1.07
C GLN A 143 8.24 -6.72 -1.89
N GLY A 144 8.70 -5.47 -1.89
CA GLY A 144 9.92 -5.06 -2.56
C GLY A 144 11.15 -5.80 -2.02
N SER A 145 11.29 -5.84 -0.70
CA SER A 145 12.34 -6.61 -0.02
C SER A 145 12.28 -8.09 -0.39
N LEU A 146 11.09 -8.69 -0.32
CA LEU A 146 10.89 -10.09 -0.67
C LEU A 146 11.16 -10.36 -2.16
N ILE A 147 10.76 -9.46 -3.06
CA ILE A 147 11.06 -9.58 -4.49
C ILE A 147 12.56 -9.61 -4.71
N LYS A 148 13.32 -8.70 -4.12
CA LYS A 148 14.78 -8.59 -4.33
C LYS A 148 15.56 -9.70 -3.65
N HIS A 149 15.26 -10.00 -2.39
CA HIS A 149 16.11 -10.88 -1.57
C HIS A 149 15.66 -12.35 -1.54
N TYR A 150 14.44 -12.64 -1.97
CA TYR A 150 13.93 -14.02 -2.02
C TYR A 150 13.48 -14.42 -3.42
N TYR A 151 12.55 -13.67 -4.02
CA TYR A 151 11.95 -14.05 -5.30
C TYR A 151 12.96 -13.99 -6.46
N ALA A 152 13.76 -12.93 -6.51
CA ALA A 152 14.76 -12.75 -7.55
C ALA A 152 15.80 -13.89 -7.57
N PRO A 153 16.53 -14.19 -6.48
CA PRO A 153 17.53 -15.25 -6.52
C PRO A 153 16.90 -16.65 -6.69
N LYS A 154 15.74 -16.89 -6.07
CA LYS A 154 15.15 -18.23 -6.07
C LYS A 154 14.40 -18.56 -7.36
N TYR A 155 13.63 -17.63 -7.89
CA TYR A 155 12.73 -17.86 -9.03
C TYR A 155 13.20 -17.21 -10.33
N LEU A 156 13.73 -15.99 -10.29
CA LEU A 156 14.20 -15.29 -11.47
C LEU A 156 15.67 -15.61 -11.80
N LYS A 157 16.41 -16.23 -10.87
CA LYS A 157 17.85 -16.49 -11.00
C LYS A 157 18.66 -15.21 -11.25
N LYS A 158 18.26 -14.14 -10.57
CA LYS A 158 18.86 -12.79 -10.63
C LYS A 158 19.34 -12.37 -9.26
N SER A 159 20.41 -11.57 -9.24
CA SER A 159 20.84 -10.89 -8.01
C SER A 159 19.89 -9.71 -7.68
N PRO A 160 19.79 -9.27 -6.42
CA PRO A 160 18.98 -8.11 -6.04
C PRO A 160 19.26 -6.85 -6.86
N LYS A 161 20.53 -6.63 -7.26
CA LYS A 161 20.97 -5.47 -8.05
C LYS A 161 20.53 -5.51 -9.52
N GLU A 162 20.21 -6.67 -10.05
CA GLU A 162 19.71 -6.85 -11.42
C GLU A 162 18.20 -6.63 -11.52
N VAL A 163 17.49 -6.62 -10.37
CA VAL A 163 16.03 -6.41 -10.33
C VAL A 163 15.71 -4.97 -10.00
N PHE A 164 14.82 -4.37 -10.78
CA PHE A 164 14.29 -3.03 -10.55
C PHE A 164 12.81 -3.14 -10.18
N VAL A 165 12.47 -2.77 -8.95
CA VAL A 165 11.12 -2.88 -8.41
C VAL A 165 10.39 -1.55 -8.52
N VAL A 166 9.24 -1.56 -9.17
CA VAL A 166 8.36 -0.40 -9.35
C VAL A 166 7.06 -0.63 -8.59
N SER A 167 6.69 0.32 -7.74
CA SER A 167 5.39 0.31 -7.06
C SER A 167 4.43 1.29 -7.71
N VAL A 168 3.23 0.86 -8.07
CA VAL A 168 2.15 1.76 -8.53
C VAL A 168 1.21 2.01 -7.36
N MET A 169 1.20 3.26 -6.89
CA MET A 169 0.57 3.66 -5.62
C MET A 169 -0.40 4.84 -5.82
N PRO A 170 -1.46 4.94 -5.02
CA PRO A 170 -2.37 6.09 -5.05
C PRO A 170 -1.85 7.31 -4.29
N CYS A 171 -0.66 7.22 -3.68
CA CYS A 171 -0.15 8.18 -2.72
C CYS A 171 1.27 8.64 -3.04
N THR A 172 1.50 9.96 -3.11
CA THR A 172 2.83 10.54 -3.36
C THR A 172 3.80 10.36 -2.19
N SER A 173 3.29 10.21 -0.95
CA SER A 173 4.13 9.95 0.23
C SER A 173 4.89 8.62 0.14
N LYS A 174 4.44 7.69 -0.70
CA LYS A 174 5.17 6.45 -0.98
C LYS A 174 6.50 6.69 -1.73
N LYS A 175 6.60 7.80 -2.48
CA LYS A 175 7.86 8.24 -3.08
C LYS A 175 8.90 8.66 -2.03
N TYR A 176 8.43 9.30 -0.95
CA TYR A 176 9.27 9.63 0.19
C TYR A 176 9.66 8.37 0.99
N GLU A 177 8.73 7.44 1.17
CA GLU A 177 8.98 6.23 1.95
C GLU A 177 10.17 5.42 1.42
N ILE A 178 10.26 5.24 0.09
CA ILE A 178 11.34 4.47 -0.53
C ILE A 178 12.73 5.13 -0.42
N GLU A 179 12.78 6.41 -0.08
CA GLU A 179 14.02 7.17 0.10
C GLU A 179 14.57 7.09 1.53
N ARG A 180 13.82 6.52 2.46
CA ARG A 180 14.22 6.41 3.87
C ARG A 180 15.34 5.36 4.03
N PRO A 181 16.36 5.63 4.87
CA PRO A 181 17.52 4.73 5.04
C PRO A 181 17.15 3.31 5.46
N GLU A 182 16.11 3.17 6.28
CA GLU A 182 15.64 1.87 6.76
C GLU A 182 14.87 1.05 5.69
N MET A 183 14.63 1.61 4.51
CA MET A 183 13.92 0.97 3.40
C MET A 183 14.88 0.36 2.37
N GLU A 184 16.07 0.01 2.82
CA GLU A 184 17.01 -0.78 2.06
C GLU A 184 17.49 -2.00 2.86
N SER A 185 17.96 -3.00 2.17
CA SER A 185 18.48 -4.23 2.74
C SER A 185 19.78 -4.57 2.02
N ASP A 186 20.87 -4.86 2.78
CA ASP A 186 22.19 -5.15 2.24
C ASP A 186 22.73 -4.11 1.23
N GLY A 187 22.43 -2.82 1.46
CA GLY A 187 22.84 -1.73 0.59
C GLY A 187 22.13 -1.71 -0.77
N VAL A 188 20.95 -2.33 -0.84
CA VAL A 188 20.07 -2.31 -2.01
C VAL A 188 18.68 -1.84 -1.59
N ARG A 189 18.15 -0.82 -2.28
CA ARG A 189 16.80 -0.35 -2.05
C ARG A 189 15.77 -1.47 -2.30
N ASP A 190 14.83 -1.63 -1.41
CA ASP A 190 13.76 -2.63 -1.54
C ASP A 190 12.82 -2.29 -2.71
N VAL A 191 12.55 -1.00 -2.92
CA VAL A 191 11.77 -0.48 -4.06
C VAL A 191 12.56 0.64 -4.73
N ASP A 192 12.69 0.60 -6.05
CA ASP A 192 13.52 1.55 -6.80
C ASP A 192 12.74 2.78 -7.27
N ALA A 193 11.46 2.61 -7.61
CA ALA A 193 10.61 3.71 -8.05
C ALA A 193 9.15 3.54 -7.60
N VAL A 194 8.50 4.67 -7.35
CA VAL A 194 7.05 4.73 -7.12
C VAL A 194 6.42 5.59 -8.22
N LEU A 195 5.43 5.04 -8.90
CA LEU A 195 4.55 5.72 -9.82
C LEU A 195 3.19 5.95 -9.16
N THR A 196 2.62 7.13 -9.34
CA THR A 196 1.21 7.35 -9.08
C THR A 196 0.35 6.72 -10.16
N ILE A 197 -0.95 6.54 -9.89
CA ILE A 197 -1.92 6.04 -10.89
C ILE A 197 -1.92 6.94 -12.13
N ARG A 198 -1.87 8.27 -11.94
CA ARG A 198 -1.82 9.25 -13.02
C ARG A 198 -0.54 9.16 -13.87
N GLU A 199 0.61 8.92 -13.22
CA GLU A 199 1.87 8.71 -13.94
C GLU A 199 1.85 7.43 -14.76
N LEU A 200 1.32 6.32 -14.21
CA LEU A 200 1.12 5.09 -14.96
C LEU A 200 0.19 5.33 -16.16
N ALA A 201 -0.93 6.03 -15.97
CA ALA A 201 -1.85 6.35 -17.05
C ALA A 201 -1.19 7.21 -18.13
N LYS A 202 -0.34 8.18 -17.77
CA LYS A 202 0.47 8.96 -18.72
C LYS A 202 1.40 8.07 -19.53
N MET A 203 2.08 7.10 -18.90
CA MET A 203 2.96 6.16 -19.59
C MET A 203 2.18 5.31 -20.60
N ILE A 204 1.01 4.79 -20.22
CA ILE A 204 0.11 4.01 -21.09
C ILE A 204 -0.32 4.85 -22.30
N LYS A 205 -0.76 6.09 -22.06
CA LYS A 205 -1.18 7.03 -23.13
C LYS A 205 -0.01 7.38 -24.07
N ARG A 206 1.18 7.67 -23.53
CA ARG A 206 2.38 7.97 -24.33
C ARG A 206 2.85 6.79 -25.19
N LYS A 207 2.64 5.56 -24.73
CA LYS A 207 2.93 4.35 -25.51
C LYS A 207 1.89 4.07 -26.61
N GLY A 208 0.80 4.85 -26.67
CA GLY A 208 -0.28 4.66 -27.64
C GLY A 208 -1.18 3.45 -27.34
N ILE A 209 -1.16 2.94 -26.10
CA ILE A 209 -1.98 1.78 -25.72
C ILE A 209 -3.43 2.23 -25.52
N LYS A 210 -4.35 1.62 -26.27
CA LYS A 210 -5.79 1.84 -26.18
C LYS A 210 -6.36 1.01 -25.03
N PHE A 211 -6.32 1.55 -23.83
CA PHE A 211 -6.62 0.83 -22.58
C PHE A 211 -7.99 0.12 -22.61
N ASN A 212 -9.03 0.80 -23.10
CA ASN A 212 -10.39 0.27 -23.11
C ASN A 212 -10.58 -0.92 -24.04
N ASP A 213 -9.74 -1.02 -25.09
CA ASP A 213 -9.80 -2.09 -26.09
C ASP A 213 -8.96 -3.33 -25.71
N LEU A 214 -8.27 -3.28 -24.56
CA LEU A 214 -7.41 -4.37 -24.13
C LEU A 214 -8.22 -5.59 -23.71
N GLU A 215 -7.72 -6.75 -24.10
CA GLU A 215 -8.13 -8.03 -23.53
C GLU A 215 -7.53 -8.21 -22.11
N ASP A 216 -8.23 -8.93 -21.29
CA ASP A 216 -7.77 -9.24 -19.94
C ASP A 216 -6.49 -10.07 -19.93
N TYR A 217 -5.64 -9.81 -18.97
CA TYR A 217 -4.45 -10.59 -18.68
C TYR A 217 -4.40 -10.96 -17.19
N VAL A 218 -4.03 -12.19 -16.89
CA VAL A 218 -3.84 -12.67 -15.52
C VAL A 218 -2.35 -12.86 -15.29
N PRO A 219 -1.76 -12.20 -14.28
CA PRO A 219 -0.35 -12.36 -13.95
C PRO A 219 -0.02 -13.80 -13.54
N GLU A 220 1.09 -14.33 -14.05
CA GLU A 220 1.56 -15.69 -13.74
C GLU A 220 2.30 -15.75 -12.39
N SER A 221 2.74 -14.61 -11.86
CA SER A 221 3.50 -14.54 -10.61
C SER A 221 2.70 -15.08 -9.43
N PRO A 222 3.27 -15.95 -8.59
CA PRO A 222 2.64 -16.35 -7.33
C PRO A 222 2.39 -15.17 -6.38
N LEU A 223 3.17 -14.09 -6.51
CA LEU A 223 3.03 -12.85 -5.75
C LEU A 223 1.89 -11.95 -6.26
N ALA A 224 1.09 -12.41 -7.20
CA ALA A 224 -0.15 -11.77 -7.64
C ALA A 224 -1.42 -12.45 -7.08
N LYS A 225 -1.27 -13.51 -6.27
CA LYS A 225 -2.38 -14.24 -5.65
C LYS A 225 -2.48 -13.86 -4.19
N PHE A 226 -3.67 -13.51 -3.73
CA PHE A 226 -3.92 -13.03 -2.36
C PHE A 226 -5.24 -13.58 -1.81
N THR A 227 -5.42 -13.44 -0.49
CA THR A 227 -6.60 -13.92 0.22
C THR A 227 -7.65 -12.82 0.41
N GLY A 228 -8.77 -13.17 1.05
CA GLY A 228 -9.77 -12.19 1.47
C GLY A 228 -9.26 -11.17 2.48
N ALA A 229 -8.25 -11.52 3.29
CA ALA A 229 -7.63 -10.59 4.24
C ALA A 229 -6.92 -9.44 3.50
N GLY A 230 -6.12 -9.75 2.46
CA GLY A 230 -5.52 -8.72 1.61
C GLY A 230 -6.56 -7.82 0.92
N THR A 231 -7.74 -8.34 0.61
CA THR A 231 -8.85 -7.53 0.06
C THR A 231 -9.44 -6.59 1.10
N ILE A 232 -9.70 -7.07 2.32
CA ILE A 232 -10.23 -6.26 3.44
C ILE A 232 -9.25 -5.13 3.80
N PHE A 233 -7.96 -5.37 3.68
CA PHE A 233 -6.89 -4.41 3.94
C PHE A 233 -7.11 -3.07 3.20
N GLY A 234 -7.66 -3.07 2.01
CA GLY A 234 -7.94 -1.88 1.21
C GLY A 234 -9.10 -1.00 1.72
N ALA A 235 -9.88 -1.47 2.70
CA ALA A 235 -10.98 -0.71 3.28
C ALA A 235 -10.51 0.18 4.45
N SER A 236 -11.30 1.20 4.79
CA SER A 236 -11.02 2.05 5.96
C SER A 236 -11.04 1.26 7.26
N GLY A 237 -9.89 1.15 7.92
CA GLY A 237 -9.66 0.31 9.10
C GLY A 237 -9.42 -1.16 8.78
N GLY A 238 -9.32 -1.50 7.49
CA GLY A 238 -9.20 -2.88 7.02
C GLY A 238 -7.92 -3.58 7.48
N VAL A 239 -6.81 -2.85 7.61
CA VAL A 239 -5.55 -3.37 8.16
C VAL A 239 -5.77 -3.98 9.54
N MET A 240 -6.33 -3.16 10.46
CA MET A 240 -6.60 -3.59 11.83
C MET A 240 -7.64 -4.72 11.85
N GLU A 241 -8.72 -4.62 11.09
CA GLU A 241 -9.74 -5.65 11.04
C GLU A 241 -9.18 -6.99 10.55
N ALA A 242 -8.37 -6.99 9.50
CA ALA A 242 -7.72 -8.20 8.98
C ALA A 242 -6.76 -8.81 9.99
N ALA A 243 -5.96 -7.97 10.67
CA ALA A 243 -5.04 -8.42 11.73
C ALA A 243 -5.82 -9.04 12.91
N LEU A 244 -6.87 -8.39 13.41
CA LEU A 244 -7.68 -8.90 14.50
C LEU A 244 -8.39 -10.22 14.16
N ARG A 245 -8.88 -10.37 12.92
CA ARG A 245 -9.46 -11.64 12.43
C ARG A 245 -8.43 -12.76 12.43
N THR A 246 -7.20 -12.46 12.00
CA THR A 246 -6.09 -13.41 11.97
C THR A 246 -5.66 -13.80 13.39
N VAL A 247 -5.56 -12.83 14.30
CA VAL A 247 -5.23 -13.05 15.72
C VAL A 247 -6.31 -13.90 16.40
N SER A 248 -7.60 -13.59 16.22
CA SER A 248 -8.71 -14.38 16.74
C SER A 248 -8.65 -15.83 16.24
N HIS A 249 -8.43 -16.02 14.94
CA HIS A 249 -8.31 -17.36 14.40
C HIS A 249 -7.12 -18.14 14.98
N LYS A 250 -5.98 -17.48 15.19
CA LYS A 250 -4.79 -18.11 15.79
C LYS A 250 -4.97 -18.48 17.27
N LEU A 251 -5.63 -17.63 18.05
CA LEU A 251 -5.71 -17.76 19.50
C LEU A 251 -6.99 -18.48 19.95
N ASP A 252 -8.13 -18.17 19.33
CA ASP A 252 -9.44 -18.74 19.70
C ASP A 252 -9.87 -19.91 18.80
N GLY A 253 -9.13 -20.16 17.69
CA GLY A 253 -9.44 -21.22 16.74
C GLY A 253 -10.70 -20.95 15.88
N GLY A 254 -11.27 -19.75 15.95
CA GLY A 254 -12.50 -19.38 15.27
C GLY A 254 -12.48 -17.99 14.65
N PRO A 255 -13.46 -17.69 13.79
CA PRO A 255 -13.58 -16.38 13.17
C PRO A 255 -13.99 -15.33 14.19
N LEU A 256 -13.43 -14.13 14.08
CA LEU A 256 -13.90 -12.97 14.83
C LEU A 256 -15.33 -12.61 14.39
N GLU A 257 -16.20 -12.34 15.35
CA GLU A 257 -17.54 -11.83 15.08
C GLU A 257 -17.49 -10.49 14.32
N LYS A 258 -18.62 -10.11 13.72
CA LYS A 258 -18.73 -8.82 13.04
C LYS A 258 -18.45 -7.68 14.02
N ILE A 259 -17.52 -6.80 13.67
CA ILE A 259 -17.16 -5.66 14.52
C ILE A 259 -18.23 -4.56 14.36
N GLU A 260 -18.90 -4.22 15.46
CA GLU A 260 -19.88 -3.16 15.51
C GLU A 260 -19.23 -1.84 15.94
N TYR A 261 -18.93 -1.00 14.95
CA TYR A 261 -18.33 0.32 15.19
C TYR A 261 -19.36 1.37 15.57
N LYS A 262 -18.98 2.22 16.52
CA LYS A 262 -19.69 3.45 16.87
C LYS A 262 -18.89 4.66 16.41
N PHE A 263 -19.53 5.62 15.74
CA PHE A 263 -18.89 6.88 15.37
C PHE A 263 -18.84 7.80 16.60
N THR A 264 -17.64 8.15 17.02
CA THR A 264 -17.39 9.07 18.15
C THR A 264 -17.06 10.47 17.67
N LYS A 265 -16.64 10.61 16.39
CA LYS A 265 -16.45 11.89 15.70
C LYS A 265 -16.84 11.74 14.22
N GLY A 266 -17.64 12.67 13.70
CA GLY A 266 -18.09 12.66 12.30
C GLY A 266 -19.10 11.57 11.97
N THR A 267 -19.41 11.43 10.69
CA THR A 267 -20.31 10.42 10.13
C THR A 267 -19.71 9.82 8.87
N PRO A 268 -20.24 8.68 8.35
CA PRO A 268 -19.73 8.09 7.11
C PRO A 268 -19.70 9.06 5.91
N GLU A 269 -20.62 10.01 5.85
CA GLU A 269 -20.72 11.00 4.77
C GLU A 269 -19.69 12.13 4.88
N ASN A 270 -19.02 12.24 6.03
CA ASN A 270 -18.12 13.35 6.35
C ASN A 270 -16.65 12.93 6.52
N TYR A 271 -16.21 11.85 5.90
CA TYR A 271 -14.82 11.37 6.03
C TYR A 271 -13.76 12.46 5.77
N ALA A 272 -14.00 13.35 4.82
CA ALA A 272 -13.10 14.47 4.51
C ALA A 272 -12.92 15.47 5.65
N LYS A 273 -13.86 15.54 6.61
CA LYS A 273 -13.80 16.43 7.79
C LYS A 273 -13.17 15.76 9.01
N GLY A 274 -12.72 14.54 8.86
CA GLY A 274 -12.17 13.72 9.94
C GLY A 274 -13.24 12.91 10.67
N VAL A 275 -13.01 11.62 10.74
CA VAL A 275 -13.93 10.65 11.35
C VAL A 275 -13.18 9.76 12.32
N ILE A 276 -13.77 9.49 13.47
CA ILE A 276 -13.32 8.47 14.42
C ILE A 276 -14.46 7.48 14.63
N LYS A 277 -14.17 6.20 14.43
CA LYS A 277 -15.06 5.11 14.80
C LYS A 277 -14.35 4.15 15.75
N GLU A 278 -15.03 3.69 16.76
CA GLU A 278 -14.50 2.86 17.84
C GLU A 278 -15.34 1.61 18.04
N ALA A 279 -14.70 0.56 18.51
CA ALA A 279 -15.38 -0.66 18.93
C ALA A 279 -14.60 -1.35 20.05
N THR A 280 -15.22 -2.35 20.66
CA THR A 280 -14.55 -3.25 21.58
C THR A 280 -14.72 -4.67 21.08
N VAL A 281 -13.61 -5.41 21.03
CA VAL A 281 -13.60 -6.83 20.68
C VAL A 281 -12.96 -7.64 21.79
N THR A 282 -13.32 -8.91 21.92
CA THR A 282 -12.67 -9.83 22.86
C THR A 282 -12.00 -10.93 22.09
N ILE A 283 -10.70 -11.13 22.32
CA ILE A 283 -9.88 -12.16 21.67
C ILE A 283 -9.05 -12.84 22.76
N ALA A 284 -9.13 -14.15 22.85
CA ALA A 284 -8.43 -14.97 23.84
C ALA A 284 -8.61 -14.45 25.28
N GLY A 285 -9.83 -13.98 25.62
CA GLY A 285 -10.13 -13.40 26.93
C GLY A 285 -9.65 -11.96 27.13
N HIS A 286 -8.87 -11.40 26.22
CA HIS A 286 -8.44 -10.00 26.25
C HIS A 286 -9.49 -9.09 25.65
N LYS A 287 -9.94 -8.09 26.41
CA LYS A 287 -10.83 -7.04 25.95
C LYS A 287 -10.01 -5.93 25.30
N LEU A 288 -10.13 -5.77 23.98
CA LEU A 288 -9.39 -4.79 23.19
C LEU A 288 -10.32 -3.65 22.76
N ASN A 289 -9.96 -2.43 23.11
CA ASN A 289 -10.59 -1.23 22.58
C ASN A 289 -9.86 -0.83 21.31
N ILE A 290 -10.59 -0.67 20.22
CA ILE A 290 -10.05 -0.40 18.89
C ILE A 290 -10.64 0.89 18.33
N ALA A 291 -9.84 1.61 17.57
CA ALA A 291 -10.27 2.84 16.92
C ALA A 291 -9.73 2.92 15.49
N VAL A 292 -10.54 3.48 14.59
CA VAL A 292 -10.16 3.85 13.23
C VAL A 292 -10.31 5.35 13.09
N VAL A 293 -9.19 6.01 12.77
CA VAL A 293 -9.11 7.46 12.65
C VAL A 293 -8.84 7.84 11.20
N ASN A 294 -9.70 8.66 10.62
CA ASN A 294 -9.58 9.14 9.26
C ASN A 294 -9.43 10.66 9.21
N GLY A 295 -8.44 11.12 8.46
CA GLY A 295 -8.15 12.54 8.24
C GLY A 295 -7.27 13.17 9.33
N GLY A 296 -6.38 14.06 8.95
CA GLY A 296 -5.43 14.72 9.84
C GLY A 296 -6.08 15.51 10.96
N THR A 297 -7.27 16.10 10.73
CA THR A 297 -8.06 16.80 11.77
C THR A 297 -8.62 15.88 12.86
N ALA A 298 -8.72 14.61 12.60
CA ALA A 298 -9.15 13.62 13.58
C ALA A 298 -7.97 13.04 14.39
N ILE A 299 -6.77 13.07 13.81
CA ILE A 299 -5.53 12.61 14.45
C ILE A 299 -5.08 13.61 15.55
N LYS A 300 -5.29 14.90 15.34
CA LYS A 300 -5.02 15.98 16.32
C LYS A 300 -5.93 15.89 17.53
#